data_5338ecb14934a2d5fae440ae49a447d5
#
_entry.id   5338ecb14934a2d5fae440ae49a447d5
#
_cell.length_a   1.000
_cell.length_b   1.000
_cell.length_c   1.000
_cell.angle_alpha   90.00
_cell.angle_beta   90.00
_cell.angle_gamma   90.00
#
_symmetry.space_group_name_H-M   'P 1'
#
loop_
_entity.id
_entity.type
_entity.pdbx_description
1 polymer ?
#
loop_
_entity_poly.entity_id
_entity_poly.type
_entity_poly.pdbx_seq_one_letter_code
_entity_poly.pdbx_strand_id
1 'polypeptide(L)'
;MAFCFFVCYNSFVYNENLLWLWPGAKGVHKQAMYDYLIVGAGLYGAVFAHEAAKAGKKCLVVDKRSHIAGNIYTEEVEGIQVHRYGAHIFHTNNKEVWDYVNRFAVFNRYTNSPVANYKGELYNLPFNMNTFNKMWGVITPAQAQAEIERQRAAHYTAEPKNLEEQAINLVGMDIYEKLIKGYTEKQWGRPCTQLPAFIIQRLPVRLTFDNNYFNALYQGIPVGGYTKLVENLLQGIEVRLGVDYLAQRQSLRALAETVVFTGPVDAYFDYQLGELQYRSVRFETETLNTPNYQGNAVINYTDAETPFTRIIEHKHFEFGSTEPGTKTVISREYSAEWKRGDEPYYPVNDEKNSRLYEQYKALAEAEPGVLFGGRLGEYKYYDMDKVIETALQRVRAVIA
;
A
#
# COMPACT_ATOMS: atom_id res chain seq x y z
N MET A 1 -35.58 -54.13 -27.79
CA MET A 1 -34.54 -53.59 -28.67
C MET A 1 -33.74 -52.55 -27.86
N ALA A 2 -32.56 -52.95 -27.44
CA ALA A 2 -31.66 -52.15 -26.64
C ALA A 2 -30.61 -51.54 -27.56
N PHE A 3 -30.35 -50.27 -27.45
CA PHE A 3 -29.17 -49.63 -28.05
C PHE A 3 -28.30 -49.04 -26.91
N CYS A 4 -27.17 -49.70 -26.71
CA CYS A 4 -26.05 -49.21 -25.91
C CYS A 4 -25.29 -48.16 -26.69
N PHE A 5 -25.08 -46.99 -26.07
CA PHE A 5 -24.02 -46.05 -26.51
C PHE A 5 -22.78 -46.23 -25.64
N PHE A 6 -21.72 -46.70 -26.28
CA PHE A 6 -20.37 -46.70 -25.73
C PHE A 6 -19.76 -45.31 -25.86
N VAL A 7 -19.35 -44.71 -24.76
CA VAL A 7 -18.49 -43.54 -24.74
C VAL A 7 -17.06 -43.99 -24.54
N CYS A 8 -16.23 -43.81 -25.57
CA CYS A 8 -14.80 -44.04 -25.48
C CYS A 8 -14.12 -42.91 -24.74
N TYR A 9 -13.52 -43.22 -23.59
CA TYR A 9 -12.50 -42.39 -22.92
C TYR A 9 -11.17 -42.65 -23.57
N ASN A 10 -10.59 -41.63 -24.24
CA ASN A 10 -9.22 -41.66 -24.70
C ASN A 10 -8.29 -41.21 -23.56
N SER A 11 -7.68 -42.15 -22.87
CA SER A 11 -6.58 -41.91 -21.95
C SER A 11 -5.28 -41.76 -22.78
N PHE A 12 -4.73 -40.58 -22.87
CA PHE A 12 -3.36 -40.41 -23.35
C PHE A 12 -2.40 -40.77 -22.20
N VAL A 13 -1.79 -41.95 -22.35
CA VAL A 13 -0.64 -42.39 -21.54
C VAL A 13 0.60 -41.75 -22.14
N TYR A 14 1.23 -40.84 -21.42
CA TYR A 14 2.59 -40.38 -21.79
C TYR A 14 3.60 -41.47 -21.46
N ASN A 15 4.21 -42.02 -22.49
CA ASN A 15 5.29 -42.99 -22.39
C ASN A 15 6.63 -42.24 -22.32
N GLU A 16 7.21 -42.15 -21.16
CA GLU A 16 8.58 -41.67 -20.93
C GLU A 16 9.54 -42.83 -21.25
N ASN A 17 10.00 -42.97 -22.48
CA ASN A 17 11.27 -43.68 -22.82
C ASN A 17 11.41 -43.82 -24.34
N LEU A 18 12.02 -42.80 -24.97
CA LEU A 18 12.77 -42.95 -26.21
C LEU A 18 13.77 -41.79 -26.31
N LEU A 19 14.85 -41.90 -25.52
CA LEU A 19 16.08 -41.13 -25.71
C LEU A 19 16.92 -41.83 -26.79
N TRP A 20 16.84 -41.33 -28.01
CA TRP A 20 17.89 -41.62 -29.02
C TRP A 20 18.99 -40.58 -28.85
N LEU A 21 20.15 -41.05 -28.40
CA LEU A 21 21.42 -40.32 -28.32
C LEU A 21 21.87 -39.91 -29.73
N TRP A 22 21.79 -38.59 -30.01
CA TRP A 22 22.55 -38.00 -31.11
C TRP A 22 23.67 -37.15 -30.50
N PRO A 23 24.96 -37.49 -30.73
CA PRO A 23 26.07 -36.66 -30.24
C PRO A 23 26.23 -35.48 -31.20
N GLY A 24 25.76 -34.29 -30.81
CA GLY A 24 25.96 -33.07 -31.59
C GLY A 24 24.91 -31.96 -31.44
N ALA A 25 23.91 -32.12 -30.63
CA ALA A 25 22.98 -31.03 -30.35
C ALA A 25 23.63 -30.01 -29.40
N LYS A 26 24.25 -28.95 -29.94
CA LYS A 26 24.45 -27.68 -29.21
C LYS A 26 23.12 -27.33 -28.61
N GLY A 27 23.09 -27.04 -27.29
CA GLY A 27 21.89 -26.85 -26.49
C GLY A 27 20.86 -25.99 -27.23
N VAL A 28 19.70 -26.56 -27.48
CA VAL A 28 18.51 -25.78 -27.88
C VAL A 28 18.16 -24.93 -26.67
N HIS A 29 18.63 -23.69 -26.65
CA HIS A 29 18.09 -22.69 -25.74
C HIS A 29 16.58 -22.62 -26.03
N LYS A 30 15.77 -23.20 -25.15
CA LYS A 30 14.32 -23.08 -25.21
C LYS A 30 14.04 -21.59 -25.12
N GLN A 31 13.67 -20.96 -26.25
CA GLN A 31 13.41 -19.54 -26.29
C GLN A 31 12.34 -19.23 -25.22
N ALA A 32 12.63 -18.30 -24.36
CA ALA A 32 11.69 -17.89 -23.31
C ALA A 32 10.36 -17.46 -23.97
N MET A 33 9.23 -17.85 -23.36
CA MET A 33 7.90 -17.56 -23.91
C MET A 33 7.53 -16.09 -23.72
N TYR A 34 8.13 -15.44 -22.71
CA TYR A 34 7.90 -14.02 -22.35
C TYR A 34 9.25 -13.30 -22.22
N ASP A 35 9.26 -12.02 -22.53
CA ASP A 35 10.39 -11.13 -22.20
C ASP A 35 10.45 -10.89 -20.69
N TYR A 36 9.29 -10.65 -20.08
CA TYR A 36 9.15 -10.36 -18.64
C TYR A 36 8.12 -11.25 -17.95
N LEU A 37 8.52 -11.83 -16.82
CA LEU A 37 7.62 -12.38 -15.80
C LEU A 37 7.53 -11.38 -14.65
N ILE A 38 6.38 -10.77 -14.44
CA ILE A 38 6.13 -9.81 -13.37
C ILE A 38 5.46 -10.51 -12.20
N VAL A 39 6.14 -10.55 -11.06
CA VAL A 39 5.66 -11.16 -9.82
C VAL A 39 5.04 -10.08 -8.93
N GLY A 40 3.72 -10.08 -8.84
CA GLY A 40 2.89 -9.11 -8.14
C GLY A 40 2.05 -8.28 -9.12
N ALA A 41 0.73 -8.47 -9.09
CA ALA A 41 -0.26 -7.72 -9.87
C ALA A 41 -0.72 -6.43 -9.16
N GLY A 42 0.12 -5.90 -8.26
CA GLY A 42 -0.07 -4.59 -7.62
C GLY A 42 0.28 -3.44 -8.56
N LEU A 43 0.22 -2.21 -8.05
CA LEU A 43 0.39 -0.99 -8.84
C LEU A 43 1.75 -0.94 -9.56
N TYR A 44 2.85 -1.32 -8.89
CA TYR A 44 4.18 -1.36 -9.52
C TYR A 44 4.24 -2.32 -10.69
N GLY A 45 3.80 -3.57 -10.46
CA GLY A 45 3.82 -4.60 -11.51
C GLY A 45 2.92 -4.27 -12.68
N ALA A 46 1.73 -3.70 -12.42
CA ALA A 46 0.79 -3.30 -13.46
C ALA A 46 1.35 -2.17 -14.35
N VAL A 47 1.97 -1.15 -13.75
CA VAL A 47 2.61 -0.05 -14.49
C VAL A 47 3.80 -0.57 -15.31
N PHE A 48 4.65 -1.40 -14.73
CA PHE A 48 5.78 -2.00 -15.45
C PHE A 48 5.29 -2.84 -16.64
N ALA A 49 4.32 -3.74 -16.41
CA ALA A 49 3.76 -4.60 -17.45
C ALA A 49 3.13 -3.80 -18.59
N HIS A 50 2.37 -2.73 -18.25
CA HIS A 50 1.74 -1.86 -19.24
C HIS A 50 2.76 -1.20 -20.17
N GLU A 51 3.77 -0.55 -19.61
CA GLU A 51 4.77 0.18 -20.40
C GLU A 51 5.68 -0.78 -21.18
N ALA A 52 6.00 -1.95 -20.62
CA ALA A 52 6.74 -2.98 -21.34
C ALA A 52 5.93 -3.54 -22.53
N ALA A 53 4.66 -3.87 -22.33
CA ALA A 53 3.77 -4.34 -23.39
C ALA A 53 3.57 -3.28 -24.48
N LYS A 54 3.42 -2.01 -24.12
CA LYS A 54 3.36 -0.87 -25.05
C LYS A 54 4.63 -0.73 -25.91
N ALA A 55 5.79 -1.14 -25.38
CA ALA A 55 7.04 -1.21 -26.12
C ALA A 55 7.22 -2.52 -26.92
N GLY A 56 6.17 -3.31 -27.08
CA GLY A 56 6.17 -4.58 -27.83
C GLY A 56 6.73 -5.78 -27.09
N LYS A 57 6.97 -5.68 -25.78
CA LYS A 57 7.46 -6.78 -24.95
C LYS A 57 6.32 -7.71 -24.54
N LYS A 58 6.58 -9.01 -24.53
CA LYS A 58 5.63 -10.02 -24.11
C LYS A 58 5.74 -10.25 -22.60
N CYS A 59 4.68 -9.93 -21.87
CA CYS A 59 4.64 -9.96 -20.41
C CYS A 59 3.68 -11.04 -19.90
N LEU A 60 4.06 -11.70 -18.81
CA LEU A 60 3.20 -12.51 -17.95
C LEU A 60 3.22 -11.92 -16.54
N VAL A 61 2.05 -11.60 -16.00
CA VAL A 61 1.90 -11.17 -14.61
C VAL A 61 1.37 -12.33 -13.77
N VAL A 62 1.99 -12.58 -12.62
CA VAL A 62 1.52 -13.59 -11.65
C VAL A 62 1.33 -12.96 -10.28
N ASP A 63 0.30 -13.38 -9.54
CA ASP A 63 0.10 -12.97 -8.16
C ASP A 63 -0.38 -14.15 -7.31
N LYS A 64 0.10 -14.22 -6.06
CA LYS A 64 -0.33 -15.25 -5.10
C LYS A 64 -1.78 -15.07 -4.64
N ARG A 65 -2.31 -13.84 -4.69
CA ARG A 65 -3.69 -13.50 -4.35
C ARG A 65 -4.65 -13.93 -5.46
N SER A 66 -5.92 -14.03 -5.12
CA SER A 66 -7.02 -14.31 -6.07
C SER A 66 -7.51 -13.07 -6.82
N HIS A 67 -6.88 -11.92 -6.62
CA HIS A 67 -7.24 -10.64 -7.23
C HIS A 67 -6.00 -9.84 -7.62
N ILE A 68 -6.16 -8.92 -8.56
CA ILE A 68 -5.17 -7.90 -8.95
C ILE A 68 -5.18 -6.72 -7.97
N ALA A 69 -4.43 -5.67 -8.29
CA ALA A 69 -4.33 -4.40 -7.59
C ALA A 69 -3.59 -4.44 -6.24
N GLY A 70 -3.14 -5.61 -5.77
CA GLY A 70 -2.36 -5.69 -4.53
C GLY A 70 -3.06 -5.01 -3.36
N ASN A 71 -2.35 -4.14 -2.62
CA ASN A 71 -2.94 -3.46 -1.45
C ASN A 71 -3.92 -2.34 -1.79
N ILE A 72 -3.99 -1.88 -3.06
CA ILE A 72 -5.00 -0.90 -3.48
C ILE A 72 -6.28 -1.56 -4.00
N TYR A 73 -6.44 -2.88 -3.80
CA TYR A 73 -7.63 -3.62 -4.23
C TYR A 73 -8.89 -3.02 -3.62
N THR A 74 -9.87 -2.74 -4.50
CA THR A 74 -11.23 -2.35 -4.15
C THR A 74 -12.20 -3.36 -4.73
N GLU A 75 -13.29 -3.61 -4.03
CA GLU A 75 -14.42 -4.40 -4.54
C GLU A 75 -15.73 -3.70 -4.24
N GLU A 76 -16.72 -3.94 -5.07
CA GLU A 76 -18.04 -3.37 -4.88
C GLU A 76 -18.87 -4.23 -3.92
N VAL A 77 -19.38 -3.60 -2.85
CA VAL A 77 -20.29 -4.19 -1.87
C VAL A 77 -21.46 -3.22 -1.68
N GLU A 78 -22.70 -3.65 -1.95
CA GLU A 78 -23.90 -2.80 -1.85
C GLU A 78 -23.77 -1.48 -2.65
N GLY A 79 -23.12 -1.54 -3.81
CA GLY A 79 -22.86 -0.36 -4.65
C GLY A 79 -21.77 0.59 -4.13
N ILE A 80 -21.01 0.19 -3.14
CA ILE A 80 -19.94 0.99 -2.52
C ILE A 80 -18.58 0.35 -2.85
N GLN A 81 -17.63 1.15 -3.32
CA GLN A 81 -16.24 0.69 -3.54
C GLN A 81 -15.51 0.55 -2.21
N VAL A 82 -15.31 -0.67 -1.76
CA VAL A 82 -14.68 -1.01 -0.47
C VAL A 82 -13.19 -1.21 -0.65
N HIS A 83 -12.38 -0.40 0.01
CA HIS A 83 -10.91 -0.52 0.04
C HIS A 83 -10.53 -1.63 1.03
N ARG A 84 -10.20 -2.83 0.53
CA ARG A 84 -10.01 -4.02 1.37
C ARG A 84 -8.76 -3.99 2.25
N TYR A 85 -7.76 -3.23 1.86
CA TYR A 85 -6.46 -3.15 2.56
C TYR A 85 -6.18 -1.76 3.14
N GLY A 86 -7.23 -1.03 3.55
CA GLY A 86 -7.14 0.29 4.16
C GLY A 86 -7.45 1.43 3.20
N ALA A 87 -7.64 2.62 3.77
CA ALA A 87 -7.93 3.82 3.02
C ALA A 87 -6.75 4.19 2.10
N HIS A 88 -6.96 4.17 0.81
CA HIS A 88 -6.00 4.60 -0.19
C HIS A 88 -6.54 5.85 -0.89
N ILE A 89 -5.84 6.97 -0.73
CA ILE A 89 -6.16 8.24 -1.38
C ILE A 89 -4.96 8.60 -2.27
N PHE A 90 -5.19 8.71 -3.57
CA PHE A 90 -4.14 9.11 -4.49
C PHE A 90 -3.83 10.59 -4.31
N HIS A 91 -2.56 10.93 -4.16
CA HIS A 91 -2.08 12.30 -4.11
C HIS A 91 -0.67 12.39 -4.68
N THR A 92 -0.34 13.52 -5.31
CA THR A 92 0.99 13.76 -5.87
C THR A 92 1.23 15.24 -6.18
N ASN A 93 2.51 15.64 -6.19
CA ASN A 93 2.99 16.90 -6.78
C ASN A 93 3.60 16.67 -8.17
N ASN A 94 3.77 15.41 -8.58
CA ASN A 94 4.34 15.07 -9.87
C ASN A 94 3.26 15.08 -10.96
N LYS A 95 3.28 16.11 -11.80
CA LYS A 95 2.31 16.24 -12.91
C LYS A 95 2.38 15.07 -13.90
N GLU A 96 3.56 14.53 -14.18
CA GLU A 96 3.70 13.39 -15.09
C GLU A 96 2.95 12.17 -14.55
N VAL A 97 3.08 11.88 -13.25
CA VAL A 97 2.37 10.78 -12.60
C VAL A 97 0.87 11.01 -12.57
N TRP A 98 0.43 12.26 -12.30
CA TRP A 98 -0.98 12.61 -12.34
C TRP A 98 -1.58 12.42 -13.74
N ASP A 99 -0.92 12.93 -14.77
CA ASP A 99 -1.35 12.79 -16.17
C ASP A 99 -1.32 11.30 -16.58
N TYR A 100 -0.38 10.52 -16.04
CA TYR A 100 -0.27 9.10 -16.31
C TYR A 100 -1.51 8.34 -15.81
N VAL A 101 -1.88 8.47 -14.54
CA VAL A 101 -3.00 7.74 -13.96
C VAL A 101 -4.34 8.14 -14.56
N ASN A 102 -4.49 9.41 -14.96
CA ASN A 102 -5.70 9.92 -15.61
C ASN A 102 -5.95 9.37 -17.03
N ARG A 103 -4.99 8.64 -17.60
CA ARG A 103 -5.22 7.87 -18.85
C ARG A 103 -5.99 6.58 -18.59
N PHE A 104 -6.01 6.09 -17.37
CA PHE A 104 -6.56 4.79 -17.01
C PHE A 104 -7.80 4.87 -16.12
N ALA A 105 -8.03 6.01 -15.47
CA ALA A 105 -9.22 6.24 -14.65
C ALA A 105 -9.55 7.74 -14.60
N VAL A 106 -10.81 8.04 -14.37
CA VAL A 106 -11.26 9.39 -14.04
C VAL A 106 -11.16 9.53 -12.51
N PHE A 107 -10.45 10.54 -12.04
CA PHE A 107 -10.35 10.82 -10.60
C PHE A 107 -11.41 11.83 -10.18
N ASN A 108 -12.06 11.57 -9.06
CA ASN A 108 -12.98 12.51 -8.45
C ASN A 108 -12.21 13.62 -7.69
N ARG A 109 -12.94 14.58 -7.13
CA ARG A 109 -12.37 15.70 -6.36
C ARG A 109 -12.22 15.40 -4.87
N TYR A 110 -12.08 14.13 -4.45
CA TYR A 110 -11.97 13.80 -3.05
C TYR A 110 -10.80 14.51 -2.39
N THR A 111 -11.09 15.22 -1.30
CA THR A 111 -10.08 15.88 -0.48
C THR A 111 -10.01 15.17 0.87
N ASN A 112 -8.84 14.63 1.20
CA ASN A 112 -8.66 13.89 2.44
C ASN A 112 -8.71 14.81 3.65
N SER A 113 -9.74 14.68 4.47
CA SER A 113 -9.97 15.50 5.66
C SER A 113 -10.34 14.58 6.84
N PRO A 114 -9.39 13.78 7.35
CA PRO A 114 -9.66 12.87 8.45
C PRO A 114 -9.97 13.63 9.74
N VAL A 115 -10.72 12.97 10.63
CA VAL A 115 -11.08 13.48 11.95
C VAL A 115 -10.46 12.57 13.00
N ALA A 116 -9.96 13.15 14.10
CA ALA A 116 -9.55 12.39 15.28
C ALA A 116 -10.69 12.38 16.30
N ASN A 117 -10.94 11.21 16.88
CA ASN A 117 -11.83 11.02 18.01
C ASN A 117 -10.97 10.66 19.23
N TYR A 118 -10.96 11.54 20.23
CA TYR A 118 -10.37 11.30 21.53
C TYR A 118 -11.46 11.23 22.58
N LYS A 119 -11.86 10.03 22.99
CA LYS A 119 -12.88 9.79 24.04
C LYS A 119 -14.20 10.55 23.79
N GLY A 120 -14.63 10.62 22.52
CA GLY A 120 -15.84 11.32 22.10
C GLY A 120 -15.64 12.80 21.72
N GLU A 121 -14.48 13.38 21.97
CA GLU A 121 -14.12 14.71 21.46
C GLU A 121 -13.58 14.61 20.03
N LEU A 122 -14.17 15.36 19.10
CA LEU A 122 -13.75 15.33 17.69
C LEU A 122 -12.84 16.53 17.37
N TYR A 123 -11.73 16.23 16.67
CA TYR A 123 -10.73 17.20 16.24
C TYR A 123 -10.42 17.03 14.76
N ASN A 124 -10.23 18.13 14.03
CA ASN A 124 -9.80 18.08 12.65
C ASN A 124 -8.32 17.69 12.53
N LEU A 125 -7.98 16.98 11.45
CA LEU A 125 -6.62 16.69 11.03
C LEU A 125 -6.39 17.23 9.61
N PRO A 126 -5.14 17.67 9.27
CA PRO A 126 -3.97 17.77 10.12
C PRO A 126 -4.15 18.78 11.25
N PHE A 127 -3.20 18.88 12.19
CA PHE A 127 -3.28 19.88 13.26
C PHE A 127 -3.26 21.28 12.66
N ASN A 128 -4.40 21.95 12.73
CA ASN A 128 -4.66 23.24 12.10
C ASN A 128 -5.46 24.16 13.01
N MET A 129 -5.82 25.34 12.53
CA MET A 129 -6.56 26.31 13.33
C MET A 129 -7.92 25.80 13.83
N ASN A 130 -8.58 24.86 13.12
CA ASN A 130 -9.81 24.22 13.63
C ASN A 130 -9.49 23.33 14.83
N THR A 131 -8.39 22.58 14.79
CA THR A 131 -7.90 21.76 15.91
C THR A 131 -7.59 22.64 17.13
N PHE A 132 -6.82 23.71 16.91
CA PHE A 132 -6.38 24.61 17.98
C PHE A 132 -7.54 25.41 18.58
N ASN A 133 -8.48 25.89 17.74
CA ASN A 133 -9.69 26.53 18.22
C ASN A 133 -10.53 25.58 19.08
N LYS A 134 -10.75 24.34 18.61
CA LYS A 134 -11.50 23.33 19.37
C LYS A 134 -10.83 22.99 20.70
N MET A 135 -9.51 22.91 20.74
CA MET A 135 -8.74 22.47 21.91
C MET A 135 -8.54 23.60 22.94
N TRP A 136 -8.23 24.81 22.46
CA TRP A 136 -7.80 25.93 23.31
C TRP A 136 -8.66 27.18 23.22
N GLY A 137 -9.66 27.21 22.33
CA GLY A 137 -10.51 28.40 22.11
C GLY A 137 -9.80 29.56 21.40
N VAL A 138 -8.61 29.34 20.86
CA VAL A 138 -7.85 30.37 20.13
C VAL A 138 -8.45 30.64 18.76
N ILE A 139 -8.43 31.91 18.33
CA ILE A 139 -9.05 32.34 17.08
C ILE A 139 -8.05 32.91 16.06
N THR A 140 -6.83 33.22 16.48
CA THR A 140 -5.79 33.73 15.59
C THR A 140 -4.56 32.85 15.55
N PRO A 141 -3.80 32.84 14.44
CA PRO A 141 -2.51 32.16 14.35
C PRO A 141 -1.53 32.53 15.46
N ALA A 142 -1.47 33.81 15.83
CA ALA A 142 -0.59 34.27 16.89
C ALA A 142 -0.94 33.69 18.26
N GLN A 143 -2.25 33.57 18.58
CA GLN A 143 -2.70 32.92 19.82
C GLN A 143 -2.36 31.42 19.82
N ALA A 144 -2.57 30.73 18.70
CA ALA A 144 -2.25 29.31 18.57
C ALA A 144 -0.73 29.07 18.73
N GLN A 145 0.08 29.91 18.06
CA GLN A 145 1.54 29.84 18.18
C GLN A 145 2.00 30.08 19.62
N ALA A 146 1.48 31.11 20.27
CA ALA A 146 1.83 31.42 21.66
C ALA A 146 1.46 30.28 22.62
N GLU A 147 0.32 29.61 22.41
CA GLU A 147 -0.08 28.46 23.23
C GLU A 147 0.83 27.24 23.01
N ILE A 148 1.18 26.93 21.75
CA ILE A 148 2.15 25.87 21.42
C ILE A 148 3.50 26.17 22.10
N GLU A 149 3.99 27.40 22.00
CA GLU A 149 5.27 27.80 22.60
C GLU A 149 5.23 27.75 24.14
N ARG A 150 4.13 28.17 24.75
CA ARG A 150 3.95 28.06 26.20
C ARG A 150 4.03 26.62 26.69
N GLN A 151 3.39 25.69 25.99
CA GLN A 151 3.42 24.27 26.34
C GLN A 151 4.80 23.64 26.07
N ARG A 152 5.42 24.00 24.96
CA ARG A 152 6.78 23.56 24.61
C ARG A 152 7.80 24.02 25.66
N ALA A 153 7.77 25.28 26.07
CA ALA A 153 8.75 25.82 27.02
C ALA A 153 8.77 25.06 28.35
N ALA A 154 7.67 24.47 28.78
CA ALA A 154 7.60 23.68 30.00
C ALA A 154 8.28 22.30 29.88
N HIS A 155 8.46 21.78 28.67
CA HIS A 155 8.93 20.40 28.41
C HIS A 155 9.97 20.32 27.29
N TYR A 156 10.57 21.43 26.90
CA TYR A 156 11.49 21.51 25.77
C TYR A 156 12.74 20.65 25.98
N THR A 157 13.05 19.85 24.97
CA THR A 157 14.29 19.06 24.90
C THR A 157 15.06 19.47 23.66
N ALA A 158 16.29 20.00 23.86
CA ALA A 158 17.13 20.51 22.76
C ALA A 158 17.49 19.43 21.73
N GLU A 159 17.74 18.21 22.20
CA GLU A 159 18.05 17.04 21.36
C GLU A 159 17.08 15.90 21.68
N PRO A 160 15.89 15.86 21.03
CA PRO A 160 14.88 14.84 21.31
C PRO A 160 15.38 13.45 20.89
N LYS A 161 15.39 12.52 21.84
CA LYS A 161 15.90 11.15 21.67
C LYS A 161 14.82 10.17 21.22
N ASN A 162 13.58 10.52 21.43
CA ASN A 162 12.43 9.65 21.15
C ASN A 162 11.24 10.45 20.57
N LEU A 163 10.21 9.72 20.15
CA LEU A 163 9.03 10.30 19.53
C LEU A 163 8.25 11.23 20.47
N GLU A 164 8.14 10.90 21.75
CA GLU A 164 7.46 11.72 22.75
C GLU A 164 8.10 13.11 22.83
N GLU A 165 9.40 13.18 23.08
CA GLU A 165 10.13 14.43 23.19
C GLU A 165 10.03 15.26 21.91
N GLN A 166 10.14 14.59 20.74
CA GLN A 166 9.99 15.26 19.44
C GLN A 166 8.56 15.79 19.22
N ALA A 167 7.53 15.02 19.58
CA ALA A 167 6.14 15.43 19.44
C ALA A 167 5.83 16.65 20.30
N ILE A 168 6.22 16.62 21.58
CA ILE A 168 6.01 17.74 22.50
C ILE A 168 6.74 18.99 22.00
N ASN A 169 7.95 18.83 21.48
CA ASN A 169 8.69 19.94 20.86
C ASN A 169 7.98 20.53 19.63
N LEU A 170 7.21 19.76 18.89
CA LEU A 170 6.50 20.24 17.70
C LEU A 170 5.16 20.90 18.02
N VAL A 171 4.35 20.26 18.88
CA VAL A 171 2.92 20.60 19.02
C VAL A 171 2.48 20.90 20.46
N GLY A 172 3.33 20.70 21.45
CA GLY A 172 2.99 20.84 22.87
C GLY A 172 2.31 19.59 23.46
N MET A 173 2.10 19.62 24.78
CA MET A 173 1.65 18.47 25.57
C MET A 173 0.21 18.06 25.25
N ASP A 174 -0.70 19.01 25.12
CA ASP A 174 -2.12 18.69 24.94
C ASP A 174 -2.39 17.93 23.65
N ILE A 175 -1.77 18.34 22.54
CA ILE A 175 -1.90 17.66 21.25
C ILE A 175 -1.19 16.31 21.31
N TYR A 176 -0.02 16.24 21.94
CA TYR A 176 0.69 14.96 22.11
C TYR A 176 -0.18 13.95 22.87
N GLU A 177 -0.67 14.29 24.05
CA GLU A 177 -1.44 13.38 24.90
C GLU A 177 -2.79 12.97 24.25
N LYS A 178 -3.52 13.93 23.67
CA LYS A 178 -4.84 13.66 23.11
C LYS A 178 -4.81 13.04 21.70
N LEU A 179 -3.92 13.48 20.83
CA LEU A 179 -4.05 13.19 19.40
C LEU A 179 -2.90 12.34 18.81
N ILE A 180 -1.78 12.22 19.52
CA ILE A 180 -0.59 11.50 19.01
C ILE A 180 -0.33 10.21 19.77
N LYS A 181 -0.18 10.30 21.08
CA LYS A 181 0.33 9.23 21.94
C LYS A 181 -0.43 7.92 21.75
N GLY A 182 -1.69 7.84 22.11
CA GLY A 182 -2.44 6.59 22.07
C GLY A 182 -2.60 6.01 20.66
N TYR A 183 -2.76 6.87 19.65
CA TYR A 183 -2.78 6.44 18.24
C TYR A 183 -1.45 5.82 17.82
N THR A 184 -0.35 6.49 18.11
CA THR A 184 0.99 6.05 17.73
C THR A 184 1.40 4.77 18.45
N GLU A 185 1.11 4.68 19.76
CA GLU A 185 1.40 3.49 20.55
C GLU A 185 0.62 2.27 20.06
N LYS A 186 -0.65 2.42 19.67
CA LYS A 186 -1.43 1.36 19.02
C LYS A 186 -0.83 0.97 17.66
N GLN A 187 -0.45 1.96 16.85
CA GLN A 187 0.08 1.72 15.51
C GLN A 187 1.43 0.97 15.56
N TRP A 188 2.29 1.30 16.53
CA TRP A 188 3.64 0.73 16.62
C TRP A 188 3.75 -0.42 17.63
N GLY A 189 2.77 -0.59 18.51
CA GLY A 189 2.79 -1.61 19.56
C GLY A 189 3.86 -1.35 20.63
N ARG A 190 4.34 -0.11 20.76
CA ARG A 190 5.42 0.30 21.68
C ARG A 190 5.13 1.69 22.24
N PRO A 191 5.56 2.00 23.48
CA PRO A 191 5.48 3.34 24.04
C PRO A 191 6.21 4.38 23.16
N CYS A 192 5.69 5.60 23.07
CA CYS A 192 6.31 6.69 22.33
C CYS A 192 7.75 7.00 22.79
N THR A 193 8.06 6.77 24.06
CA THR A 193 9.41 6.88 24.63
C THR A 193 10.43 5.88 24.07
N GLN A 194 9.98 4.80 23.44
CA GLN A 194 10.82 3.76 22.82
C GLN A 194 10.86 3.86 21.29
N LEU A 195 10.12 4.81 20.72
CA LEU A 195 10.08 5.04 19.28
C LEU A 195 11.06 6.13 18.88
N PRO A 196 11.76 5.99 17.74
CA PRO A 196 12.69 7.00 17.26
C PRO A 196 12.00 8.34 16.93
N ALA A 197 12.67 9.45 17.25
CA ALA A 197 12.16 10.80 17.00
C ALA A 197 11.81 11.08 15.52
N PHE A 198 12.51 10.46 14.56
CA PHE A 198 12.32 10.70 13.14
C PHE A 198 10.92 10.30 12.64
N ILE A 199 10.23 9.38 13.31
CA ILE A 199 8.87 8.92 12.94
C ILE A 199 7.89 10.08 12.83
N ILE A 200 8.02 11.08 13.73
CA ILE A 200 7.11 12.23 13.79
C ILE A 200 7.75 13.54 13.30
N GLN A 201 8.96 13.49 12.77
CA GLN A 201 9.72 14.67 12.37
C GLN A 201 8.99 15.57 11.36
N ARG A 202 8.08 15.02 10.55
CA ARG A 202 7.32 15.72 9.49
C ARG A 202 5.85 15.91 9.82
N LEU A 203 5.50 16.00 11.10
CA LEU A 203 4.11 16.22 11.51
C LEU A 203 3.61 17.56 10.95
N PRO A 204 2.52 17.58 10.14
CA PRO A 204 2.02 18.81 9.58
C PRO A 204 1.30 19.64 10.65
N VAL A 205 1.87 20.79 10.97
CA VAL A 205 1.25 21.81 11.82
C VAL A 205 0.96 23.03 10.93
N ARG A 206 -0.30 23.47 10.89
CA ARG A 206 -0.74 24.56 10.01
C ARG A 206 -1.45 25.65 10.79
N LEU A 207 -1.01 26.86 10.65
CA LEU A 207 -1.66 28.04 11.22
C LEU A 207 -2.73 28.63 10.26
N THR A 208 -3.48 27.74 9.62
CA THR A 208 -4.59 28.06 8.70
C THR A 208 -5.80 27.20 9.01
N PHE A 209 -6.99 27.57 8.55
CA PHE A 209 -8.22 26.78 8.69
C PHE A 209 -8.41 25.77 7.54
N ASP A 210 -7.33 25.15 7.08
CA ASP A 210 -7.34 24.18 5.99
C ASP A 210 -7.34 22.75 6.54
N ASN A 211 -8.41 22.00 6.28
CA ASN A 211 -8.57 20.60 6.68
C ASN A 211 -8.03 19.61 5.65
N ASN A 212 -7.50 20.06 4.51
CA ASN A 212 -6.88 19.14 3.56
C ASN A 212 -5.62 18.51 4.19
N TYR A 213 -5.62 17.19 4.35
CA TYR A 213 -4.51 16.50 5.01
C TYR A 213 -3.21 16.56 4.20
N PHE A 214 -3.30 16.49 2.88
CA PHE A 214 -2.14 16.50 2.01
C PHE A 214 -1.77 17.92 1.54
N ASN A 215 -0.47 18.15 1.31
CA ASN A 215 0.04 19.36 0.65
C ASN A 215 0.22 19.15 -0.86
N ALA A 216 -0.36 18.09 -1.41
CA ALA A 216 -0.23 17.73 -2.81
C ALA A 216 -1.12 18.62 -3.69
N LEU A 217 -0.60 18.98 -4.87
CA LEU A 217 -1.32 19.76 -5.88
C LEU A 217 -2.49 18.96 -6.49
N TYR A 218 -2.33 17.64 -6.58
CA TYR A 218 -3.30 16.72 -7.15
C TYR A 218 -3.67 15.67 -6.13
N GLN A 219 -4.96 15.42 -5.98
CA GLN A 219 -5.45 14.30 -5.17
C GLN A 219 -6.85 13.89 -5.64
N GLY A 220 -7.24 12.66 -5.33
CA GLY A 220 -8.56 12.12 -5.66
C GLY A 220 -8.64 10.62 -5.47
N ILE A 221 -9.82 10.09 -5.73
CA ILE A 221 -10.12 8.66 -5.77
C ILE A 221 -10.57 8.31 -7.19
N PRO A 222 -10.08 7.22 -7.79
CA PRO A 222 -10.55 6.78 -9.10
C PRO A 222 -12.01 6.35 -9.02
N VAL A 223 -12.84 6.90 -9.88
CA VAL A 223 -14.27 6.54 -9.99
C VAL A 223 -14.39 5.08 -10.42
N GLY A 224 -15.17 4.30 -9.68
CA GLY A 224 -15.28 2.84 -9.87
C GLY A 224 -14.13 2.04 -9.23
N GLY A 225 -13.34 2.67 -8.35
CA GLY A 225 -12.32 2.04 -7.51
C GLY A 225 -10.97 1.81 -8.18
N TYR A 226 -9.99 1.48 -7.37
CA TYR A 226 -8.60 1.25 -7.82
C TYR A 226 -8.42 -0.04 -8.61
N THR A 227 -9.24 -1.05 -8.36
CA THR A 227 -9.18 -2.30 -9.12
C THR A 227 -9.43 -2.03 -10.59
N LYS A 228 -10.39 -1.15 -10.91
CA LYS A 228 -10.69 -0.75 -12.29
C LYS A 228 -9.51 -0.04 -12.97
N LEU A 229 -8.80 0.80 -12.25
CA LEU A 229 -7.57 1.44 -12.74
C LEU A 229 -6.51 0.39 -13.11
N VAL A 230 -6.31 -0.61 -12.25
CA VAL A 230 -5.34 -1.68 -12.49
C VAL A 230 -5.79 -2.62 -13.62
N GLU A 231 -7.09 -2.93 -13.74
CA GLU A 231 -7.64 -3.65 -14.88
C GLU A 231 -7.30 -2.97 -16.21
N ASN A 232 -7.49 -1.64 -16.26
CA ASN A 232 -7.20 -0.85 -17.45
C ASN A 232 -5.68 -0.83 -17.78
N LEU A 233 -4.81 -0.82 -16.76
CA LEU A 233 -3.36 -0.96 -16.94
C LEU A 233 -2.97 -2.33 -17.50
N LEU A 234 -3.63 -3.39 -17.06
CA LEU A 234 -3.32 -4.77 -17.45
C LEU A 234 -4.10 -5.25 -18.68
N GLN A 235 -4.86 -4.37 -19.33
CA GLN A 235 -5.65 -4.75 -20.51
C GLN A 235 -4.78 -5.35 -21.62
N GLY A 236 -5.13 -6.57 -22.06
CA GLY A 236 -4.41 -7.30 -23.11
C GLY A 236 -3.13 -8.00 -22.63
N ILE A 237 -2.82 -7.96 -21.33
CA ILE A 237 -1.66 -8.65 -20.74
C ILE A 237 -2.16 -9.91 -20.03
N GLU A 238 -1.42 -11.02 -20.21
CA GLU A 238 -1.75 -12.26 -19.52
C GLU A 238 -1.49 -12.14 -18.01
N VAL A 239 -2.51 -12.46 -17.20
CA VAL A 239 -2.45 -12.43 -15.73
C VAL A 239 -2.87 -13.80 -15.19
N ARG A 240 -2.08 -14.36 -14.29
CA ARG A 240 -2.40 -15.60 -13.58
C ARG A 240 -2.45 -15.32 -12.07
N LEU A 241 -3.62 -15.46 -11.49
CA LEU A 241 -3.87 -15.28 -10.06
C LEU A 241 -3.81 -16.60 -9.31
N GLY A 242 -3.62 -16.55 -7.97
CA GLY A 242 -3.45 -17.75 -7.15
C GLY A 242 -2.13 -18.48 -7.40
N VAL A 243 -1.13 -17.82 -7.98
CA VAL A 243 0.16 -18.39 -8.35
C VAL A 243 1.25 -17.82 -7.43
N ASP A 244 1.75 -18.65 -6.52
CA ASP A 244 2.89 -18.29 -5.67
C ASP A 244 4.20 -18.55 -6.41
N TYR A 245 4.88 -17.45 -6.77
CA TYR A 245 6.16 -17.51 -7.47
C TYR A 245 7.24 -18.21 -6.65
N LEU A 246 7.32 -17.95 -5.35
CA LEU A 246 8.38 -18.54 -4.51
C LEU A 246 8.22 -20.05 -4.38
N ALA A 247 6.98 -20.53 -4.30
CA ALA A 247 6.68 -21.97 -4.29
C ALA A 247 6.93 -22.65 -5.65
N GLN A 248 6.84 -21.91 -6.76
CA GLN A 248 6.96 -22.42 -8.13
C GLN A 248 8.13 -21.79 -8.90
N ARG A 249 9.14 -21.27 -8.19
CA ARG A 249 10.22 -20.42 -8.74
C ARG A 249 10.88 -21.04 -9.99
N GLN A 250 11.28 -22.31 -9.90
CA GLN A 250 12.02 -22.96 -10.99
C GLN A 250 11.22 -23.03 -12.30
N SER A 251 9.96 -23.43 -12.23
CA SER A 251 9.08 -23.56 -13.40
C SER A 251 8.70 -22.21 -13.99
N LEU A 252 8.38 -21.23 -13.14
CA LEU A 252 7.99 -19.90 -13.57
C LEU A 252 9.19 -19.12 -14.13
N ARG A 253 10.36 -19.21 -13.49
CA ARG A 253 11.58 -18.54 -13.96
C ARG A 253 11.96 -18.97 -15.39
N ALA A 254 11.71 -20.23 -15.74
CA ALA A 254 12.00 -20.75 -17.08
C ALA A 254 11.07 -20.20 -18.18
N LEU A 255 9.99 -19.49 -17.83
CA LEU A 255 9.04 -18.94 -18.82
C LEU A 255 9.48 -17.60 -19.40
N ALA A 256 10.36 -16.84 -18.72
CA ALA A 256 10.74 -15.50 -19.12
C ALA A 256 12.25 -15.26 -19.09
N GLU A 257 12.71 -14.31 -19.90
CA GLU A 257 14.11 -13.87 -19.90
C GLU A 257 14.45 -13.13 -18.60
N THR A 258 13.55 -12.23 -18.18
CA THR A 258 13.72 -11.40 -16.99
C THR A 258 12.52 -11.54 -16.05
N VAL A 259 12.78 -11.62 -14.75
CA VAL A 259 11.77 -11.55 -13.68
C VAL A 259 11.76 -10.16 -13.07
N VAL A 260 10.59 -9.58 -12.92
CA VAL A 260 10.37 -8.35 -12.11
C VAL A 260 9.70 -8.77 -10.82
N PHE A 261 10.44 -8.77 -9.73
CA PHE A 261 9.96 -9.25 -8.44
C PHE A 261 9.55 -8.07 -7.52
N THR A 262 8.29 -8.04 -7.10
CA THR A 262 7.75 -6.98 -6.25
C THR A 262 7.38 -7.43 -4.84
N GLY A 263 7.65 -8.70 -4.52
CA GLY A 263 7.46 -9.28 -3.18
C GLY A 263 8.58 -8.90 -2.20
N PRO A 264 8.52 -9.39 -0.95
CA PRO A 264 9.56 -9.14 0.04
C PRO A 264 10.91 -9.67 -0.42
N VAL A 265 11.92 -8.79 -0.39
CA VAL A 265 13.26 -9.12 -0.90
C VAL A 265 13.93 -10.23 -0.08
N ASP A 266 13.75 -10.23 1.23
CA ASP A 266 14.26 -11.27 2.14
C ASP A 266 13.64 -12.64 1.88
N ALA A 267 12.34 -12.68 1.57
CA ALA A 267 11.65 -13.91 1.17
C ALA A 267 12.16 -14.47 -0.14
N TYR A 268 12.56 -13.63 -1.11
CA TYR A 268 13.18 -14.07 -2.35
C TYR A 268 14.47 -14.85 -2.09
N PHE A 269 15.25 -14.43 -1.12
CA PHE A 269 16.51 -15.08 -0.70
C PHE A 269 16.32 -16.06 0.47
N ASP A 270 15.13 -16.60 0.66
CA ASP A 270 14.81 -17.61 1.66
C ASP A 270 15.23 -17.19 3.08
N TYR A 271 15.23 -15.87 3.35
CA TYR A 271 15.61 -15.26 4.64
C TYR A 271 17.04 -15.60 5.12
N GLN A 272 17.95 -15.91 4.21
CA GLN A 272 19.31 -16.41 4.54
C GLN A 272 20.16 -15.46 5.37
N LEU A 273 19.87 -14.15 5.36
CA LEU A 273 20.52 -13.12 6.21
C LEU A 273 19.69 -12.74 7.44
N GLY A 274 18.51 -13.33 7.61
CA GLY A 274 17.52 -13.00 8.62
C GLY A 274 16.30 -12.29 8.07
N GLU A 275 15.27 -12.12 8.92
CA GLU A 275 14.00 -11.51 8.52
C GLU A 275 14.06 -9.99 8.65
N LEU A 276 13.61 -9.29 7.61
CA LEU A 276 13.28 -7.88 7.66
C LEU A 276 11.95 -7.70 8.41
N GLN A 277 11.85 -6.66 9.22
CA GLN A 277 10.64 -6.44 10.01
C GLN A 277 9.65 -5.56 9.26
N TYR A 278 8.38 -5.92 9.41
CA TYR A 278 7.25 -5.16 8.86
C TYR A 278 6.23 -4.88 9.95
N ARG A 279 5.36 -3.92 9.72
CA ARG A 279 4.08 -3.81 10.41
C ARG A 279 2.98 -4.38 9.53
N SER A 280 2.01 -4.99 10.16
CA SER A 280 0.81 -5.50 9.51
C SER A 280 -0.43 -4.77 10.02
N VAL A 281 -1.52 -4.87 9.29
CA VAL A 281 -2.83 -4.38 9.68
C VAL A 281 -3.89 -5.43 9.42
N ARG A 282 -4.89 -5.48 10.28
CA ARG A 282 -6.06 -6.35 10.15
C ARG A 282 -7.30 -5.48 10.05
N PHE A 283 -8.22 -5.88 9.19
CA PHE A 283 -9.49 -5.19 8.99
C PHE A 283 -10.68 -6.06 9.38
N GLU A 284 -11.64 -5.45 10.07
CA GLU A 284 -12.96 -6.01 10.29
C GLU A 284 -13.96 -5.17 9.51
N THR A 285 -14.50 -5.75 8.44
CA THR A 285 -15.43 -5.06 7.53
C THR A 285 -16.85 -5.51 7.81
N GLU A 286 -17.76 -4.55 7.92
CA GLU A 286 -19.16 -4.76 8.27
C GLU A 286 -20.07 -3.89 7.39
N THR A 287 -21.18 -4.48 6.91
CA THR A 287 -22.27 -3.76 6.25
C THR A 287 -23.33 -3.38 7.29
N LEU A 288 -23.62 -2.09 7.40
CA LEU A 288 -24.59 -1.55 8.34
C LEU A 288 -25.89 -1.10 7.65
N ASN A 289 -27.03 -1.35 8.29
CA ASN A 289 -28.35 -0.88 7.84
C ASN A 289 -28.60 0.58 8.28
N THR A 290 -27.70 1.46 7.88
CA THR A 290 -27.82 2.91 8.07
C THR A 290 -27.22 3.61 6.85
N PRO A 291 -27.80 4.72 6.39
CA PRO A 291 -27.30 5.44 5.22
C PRO A 291 -25.98 6.18 5.48
N ASN A 292 -25.65 6.44 6.73
CA ASN A 292 -24.44 7.17 7.15
C ASN A 292 -24.11 6.79 8.60
N TYR A 293 -22.89 6.36 8.85
CA TYR A 293 -22.47 5.88 10.17
C TYR A 293 -21.71 6.96 10.95
N GLN A 294 -20.71 7.57 10.34
CA GLN A 294 -19.81 8.52 11.02
C GLN A 294 -19.67 9.88 10.31
N GLY A 295 -20.25 10.05 9.13
CA GLY A 295 -20.28 11.33 8.41
C GLY A 295 -18.95 11.76 7.80
N ASN A 296 -17.94 10.88 7.80
CA ASN A 296 -16.63 11.12 7.20
C ASN A 296 -16.00 9.81 6.73
N ALA A 297 -15.16 9.86 5.70
CA ALA A 297 -14.48 8.67 5.19
C ALA A 297 -13.56 8.02 6.24
N VAL A 298 -12.84 8.81 7.04
CA VAL A 298 -11.86 8.31 8.01
C VAL A 298 -11.98 9.04 9.34
N ILE A 299 -12.22 8.29 10.41
CA ILE A 299 -12.09 8.77 11.79
C ILE A 299 -11.00 7.95 12.49
N ASN A 300 -9.96 8.65 12.97
CA ASN A 300 -8.88 8.06 13.76
C ASN A 300 -9.25 8.10 15.25
N TYR A 301 -9.13 6.97 15.93
CA TYR A 301 -9.36 6.87 17.37
C TYR A 301 -8.02 7.01 18.08
N THR A 302 -7.83 8.12 18.78
CA THR A 302 -6.51 8.52 19.30
C THR A 302 -6.32 8.19 20.78
N ASP A 303 -7.36 7.77 21.49
CA ASP A 303 -7.25 7.25 22.87
C ASP A 303 -6.61 5.84 22.88
N ALA A 304 -6.09 5.42 24.05
CA ALA A 304 -5.46 4.12 24.22
C ALA A 304 -6.46 2.98 24.45
N GLU A 305 -7.67 3.29 24.91
CA GLU A 305 -8.68 2.29 25.31
C GLU A 305 -9.39 1.69 24.09
N THR A 306 -9.57 2.45 23.02
CA THR A 306 -10.16 1.95 21.76
C THR A 306 -9.17 1.02 21.06
N PRO A 307 -9.55 -0.26 20.78
CA PRO A 307 -8.59 -1.26 20.31
C PRO A 307 -8.17 -1.10 18.84
N PHE A 308 -8.93 -0.37 18.03
CA PHE A 308 -8.62 -0.09 16.63
C PHE A 308 -8.03 1.31 16.46
N THR A 309 -7.28 1.51 15.38
CA THR A 309 -6.65 2.81 15.08
C THR A 309 -7.61 3.75 14.37
N ARG A 310 -8.50 3.22 13.51
CA ARG A 310 -9.46 4.02 12.77
C ARG A 310 -10.66 3.22 12.31
N ILE A 311 -11.74 3.96 11.98
CA ILE A 311 -12.86 3.43 11.21
C ILE A 311 -12.86 4.14 9.84
N ILE A 312 -13.00 3.34 8.80
CA ILE A 312 -13.17 3.78 7.42
C ILE A 312 -14.63 3.56 7.05
N GLU A 313 -15.35 4.60 6.64
CA GLU A 313 -16.67 4.49 6.02
C GLU A 313 -16.54 4.73 4.52
N HIS A 314 -16.54 3.65 3.75
CA HIS A 314 -16.09 3.63 2.37
C HIS A 314 -16.92 4.46 1.41
N LYS A 315 -18.23 4.61 1.66
CA LYS A 315 -19.13 5.38 0.79
C LYS A 315 -18.71 6.85 0.61
N HIS A 316 -17.99 7.42 1.58
CA HIS A 316 -17.56 8.82 1.52
C HIS A 316 -16.35 9.07 0.62
N PHE A 317 -15.73 8.02 0.06
CA PHE A 317 -14.67 8.19 -0.93
C PHE A 317 -15.19 8.57 -2.31
N GLU A 318 -16.42 8.19 -2.65
CA GLU A 318 -17.02 8.53 -3.93
C GLU A 318 -18.22 9.47 -3.73
N PHE A 319 -18.27 10.52 -4.56
CA PHE A 319 -19.36 11.49 -4.57
C PHE A 319 -20.34 11.17 -5.70
N GLY A 320 -21.61 11.51 -5.50
CA GLY A 320 -22.59 11.55 -6.57
C GLY A 320 -23.31 10.23 -6.85
N SER A 321 -23.29 9.29 -5.90
CA SER A 321 -24.33 8.27 -5.87
C SER A 321 -25.67 8.99 -5.78
N THR A 322 -26.48 8.91 -6.84
CA THR A 322 -27.77 9.64 -6.99
C THR A 322 -28.85 9.15 -6.04
N GLU A 323 -28.65 7.97 -5.45
CA GLU A 323 -29.57 7.41 -4.44
C GLU A 323 -28.85 7.28 -3.11
N PRO A 324 -29.36 7.93 -2.03
CA PRO A 324 -28.87 7.65 -0.68
C PRO A 324 -29.23 6.20 -0.35
N GLY A 325 -28.26 5.30 -0.53
CA GLY A 325 -28.41 3.91 -0.13
C GLY A 325 -28.84 3.82 1.33
N THR A 326 -29.65 2.81 1.67
CA THR A 326 -30.08 2.57 3.06
C THR A 326 -28.98 1.92 3.91
N LYS A 327 -27.86 1.56 3.28
CA LYS A 327 -26.72 0.85 3.88
C LYS A 327 -25.42 1.62 3.72
N THR A 328 -24.49 1.32 4.59
CA THR A 328 -23.08 1.73 4.46
C THR A 328 -22.15 0.57 4.78
N VAL A 329 -20.91 0.64 4.33
CA VAL A 329 -19.86 -0.33 4.65
C VAL A 329 -18.77 0.37 5.42
N ILE A 330 -18.42 -0.18 6.59
CA ILE A 330 -17.31 0.30 7.41
C ILE A 330 -16.23 -0.76 7.55
N SER A 331 -14.99 -0.32 7.75
CA SER A 331 -13.87 -1.18 8.17
C SER A 331 -13.20 -0.61 9.40
N ARG A 332 -13.07 -1.45 10.45
CA ARG A 332 -12.22 -1.13 11.61
C ARG A 332 -10.82 -1.63 11.34
N GLU A 333 -9.83 -0.75 11.46
CA GLU A 333 -8.42 -1.07 11.22
C GLU A 333 -7.70 -1.31 12.55
N TYR A 334 -7.07 -2.47 12.67
CA TYR A 334 -6.23 -2.84 13.81
C TYR A 334 -4.79 -2.97 13.37
N SER A 335 -3.88 -2.32 14.07
CA SER A 335 -2.45 -2.53 13.88
C SER A 335 -2.02 -3.87 14.48
N ALA A 336 -1.13 -4.56 13.81
CA ALA A 336 -0.62 -5.86 14.26
C ALA A 336 0.90 -5.96 14.02
N GLU A 337 1.56 -6.76 14.85
CA GLU A 337 2.91 -7.23 14.54
C GLU A 337 2.85 -8.18 13.36
N TRP A 338 3.74 -7.98 12.41
CA TRP A 338 3.90 -8.89 11.29
C TRP A 338 4.62 -10.16 11.73
N LYS A 339 4.14 -11.30 11.26
CA LYS A 339 4.80 -12.61 11.38
C LYS A 339 4.90 -13.23 10.00
N ARG A 340 5.84 -14.14 9.82
CA ARG A 340 5.98 -14.87 8.56
C ARG A 340 4.66 -15.55 8.19
N GLY A 341 4.17 -15.25 6.99
CA GLY A 341 2.86 -15.68 6.49
C GLY A 341 1.80 -14.57 6.49
N ASP A 342 1.98 -13.52 7.29
CA ASP A 342 1.10 -12.35 7.25
C ASP A 342 1.45 -11.45 6.06
N GLU A 343 0.49 -10.61 5.65
CA GLU A 343 0.75 -9.58 4.64
C GLU A 343 1.61 -8.46 5.23
N PRO A 344 2.77 -8.15 4.62
CA PRO A 344 3.60 -7.03 5.04
C PRO A 344 3.05 -5.72 4.47
N TYR A 345 2.72 -4.76 5.35
CA TYR A 345 2.19 -3.45 4.93
C TYR A 345 3.25 -2.36 4.93
N TYR A 346 4.00 -2.25 6.02
CA TYR A 346 4.95 -1.15 6.23
C TYR A 346 6.31 -1.69 6.65
N PRO A 347 7.39 -1.39 5.91
CA PRO A 347 8.76 -1.65 6.37
C PRO A 347 9.07 -0.90 7.66
N VAL A 348 9.76 -1.55 8.58
CA VAL A 348 10.28 -0.93 9.81
C VAL A 348 11.69 -0.40 9.51
N ASN A 349 11.78 0.89 9.17
CA ASN A 349 13.01 1.53 8.73
C ASN A 349 13.88 2.01 9.94
N ASP A 350 14.14 1.13 10.91
CA ASP A 350 15.13 1.38 11.95
C ASP A 350 16.55 1.06 11.45
N GLU A 351 17.56 1.39 12.25
CA GLU A 351 18.97 1.19 11.90
C GLU A 351 19.31 -0.28 11.64
N LYS A 352 18.76 -1.20 12.45
CA LYS A 352 18.98 -2.65 12.32
C LYS A 352 18.46 -3.16 10.99
N ASN A 353 17.21 -2.85 10.67
CA ASN A 353 16.56 -3.29 9.43
C ASN A 353 17.17 -2.60 8.21
N SER A 354 17.57 -1.35 8.31
CA SER A 354 18.27 -0.63 7.23
C SER A 354 19.60 -1.28 6.88
N ARG A 355 20.40 -1.67 7.88
CA ARG A 355 21.67 -2.40 7.67
C ARG A 355 21.44 -3.80 7.06
N LEU A 356 20.42 -4.51 7.51
CA LEU A 356 20.05 -5.81 6.96
C LEU A 356 19.59 -5.69 5.50
N TYR A 357 18.78 -4.67 5.21
CA TYR A 357 18.32 -4.41 3.85
C TYR A 357 19.49 -4.10 2.89
N GLU A 358 20.49 -3.32 3.28
CA GLU A 358 21.65 -3.06 2.41
C GLU A 358 22.40 -4.36 2.03
N GLN A 359 22.41 -5.37 2.89
CA GLN A 359 22.97 -6.66 2.56
C GLN A 359 22.09 -7.42 1.53
N TYR A 360 20.76 -7.43 1.71
CA TYR A 360 19.84 -8.00 0.72
C TYR A 360 19.87 -7.25 -0.60
N LYS A 361 20.04 -5.95 -0.59
CA LYS A 361 20.17 -5.13 -1.79
C LYS A 361 21.42 -5.52 -2.60
N ALA A 362 22.55 -5.78 -1.94
CA ALA A 362 23.74 -6.26 -2.62
C ALA A 362 23.51 -7.64 -3.29
N LEU A 363 22.77 -8.54 -2.63
CA LEU A 363 22.37 -9.81 -3.24
C LEU A 363 21.43 -9.60 -4.43
N ALA A 364 20.46 -8.71 -4.30
CA ALA A 364 19.48 -8.38 -5.34
C ALA A 364 20.15 -7.76 -6.59
N GLU A 365 21.14 -6.90 -6.40
CA GLU A 365 21.93 -6.30 -7.50
C GLU A 365 22.80 -7.32 -8.23
N ALA A 366 23.23 -8.38 -7.54
CA ALA A 366 24.03 -9.46 -8.09
C ALA A 366 23.18 -10.58 -8.72
N GLU A 367 21.84 -10.60 -8.51
CA GLU A 367 20.97 -11.68 -8.97
C GLU A 367 20.71 -11.58 -10.48
N PRO A 368 21.18 -12.54 -11.29
CA PRO A 368 21.12 -12.43 -12.74
C PRO A 368 19.69 -12.58 -13.28
N GLY A 369 19.27 -11.64 -14.14
CA GLY A 369 17.98 -11.67 -14.81
C GLY A 369 16.78 -11.44 -13.88
N VAL A 370 16.99 -10.81 -12.72
CA VAL A 370 15.92 -10.40 -11.80
C VAL A 370 16.02 -8.92 -11.48
N LEU A 371 14.89 -8.24 -11.60
CA LEU A 371 14.74 -6.84 -11.24
C LEU A 371 13.85 -6.75 -9.99
N PHE A 372 14.38 -6.23 -8.91
CA PHE A 372 13.60 -5.98 -7.70
C PHE A 372 12.98 -4.58 -7.78
N GLY A 373 11.73 -4.45 -7.37
CA GLY A 373 11.04 -3.16 -7.38
C GLY A 373 9.79 -3.14 -6.51
N GLY A 374 9.27 -1.93 -6.32
CA GLY A 374 8.11 -1.69 -5.48
C GLY A 374 8.44 -1.69 -3.99
N ARG A 375 7.42 -1.46 -3.17
CA ARG A 375 7.54 -1.21 -1.73
C ARG A 375 8.29 -2.33 -0.98
N LEU A 376 7.99 -3.58 -1.28
CA LEU A 376 8.56 -4.75 -0.59
C LEU A 376 9.89 -5.19 -1.20
N GLY A 377 10.03 -5.12 -2.53
CA GLY A 377 11.27 -5.46 -3.24
C GLY A 377 12.40 -4.48 -2.96
N GLU A 378 12.08 -3.21 -2.66
CA GLU A 378 13.05 -2.17 -2.31
C GLU A 378 13.03 -1.82 -0.82
N TYR A 379 12.25 -2.52 -0.01
CA TYR A 379 12.09 -2.29 1.43
C TYR A 379 11.92 -0.79 1.79
N LYS A 380 11.05 -0.09 1.03
CA LYS A 380 10.81 1.35 1.19
C LYS A 380 9.34 1.65 1.42
N TYR A 381 9.08 2.63 2.26
CA TYR A 381 7.74 3.20 2.39
C TYR A 381 7.50 4.15 1.20
N TYR A 382 6.73 3.66 0.22
CA TYR A 382 6.32 4.44 -0.94
C TYR A 382 4.82 4.74 -0.89
N ASP A 383 4.45 5.99 -1.12
CA ASP A 383 3.09 6.34 -1.51
C ASP A 383 2.83 5.89 -2.95
N MET A 384 1.56 5.85 -3.36
CA MET A 384 1.18 5.32 -4.69
C MET A 384 1.86 6.05 -5.85
N ASP A 385 2.04 7.36 -5.74
CA ASP A 385 2.72 8.17 -6.75
C ASP A 385 4.19 7.77 -6.91
N LYS A 386 4.89 7.49 -5.81
CA LYS A 386 6.29 7.03 -5.85
C LYS A 386 6.41 5.61 -6.38
N VAL A 387 5.43 4.75 -6.10
CA VAL A 387 5.36 3.41 -6.71
C VAL A 387 5.29 3.52 -8.22
N ILE A 388 4.43 4.39 -8.75
CA ILE A 388 4.29 4.61 -10.20
C ILE A 388 5.56 5.23 -10.78
N GLU A 389 6.08 6.27 -10.15
CA GLU A 389 7.30 6.97 -10.61
C GLU A 389 8.48 6.01 -10.73
N THR A 390 8.72 5.19 -9.71
CA THR A 390 9.82 4.21 -9.72
C THR A 390 9.61 3.10 -10.73
N ALA A 391 8.37 2.64 -10.94
CA ALA A 391 8.05 1.67 -11.99
C ALA A 391 8.30 2.24 -13.39
N LEU A 392 7.88 3.49 -13.66
CA LEU A 392 8.13 4.18 -14.92
C LEU A 392 9.63 4.38 -15.19
N GLN A 393 10.38 4.78 -14.18
CA GLN A 393 11.84 4.95 -14.28
C GLN A 393 12.51 3.60 -14.57
N ARG A 394 12.13 2.54 -13.87
CA ARG A 394 12.71 1.20 -14.05
C ARG A 394 12.44 0.65 -15.44
N VAL A 395 11.19 0.70 -15.90
CA VAL A 395 10.84 0.16 -17.23
C VAL A 395 11.55 0.92 -18.34
N ARG A 396 11.64 2.24 -18.26
CA ARG A 396 12.39 3.06 -19.23
C ARG A 396 13.87 2.70 -19.30
N ALA A 397 14.49 2.44 -18.14
CA ALA A 397 15.91 2.09 -18.06
C ALA A 397 16.25 0.71 -18.64
N VAL A 398 15.28 -0.23 -18.70
CA VAL A 398 15.53 -1.61 -19.16
C VAL A 398 14.99 -1.89 -20.56
N ILE A 399 14.13 -1.00 -21.10
CA ILE A 399 13.55 -1.14 -22.45
C ILE A 399 14.32 -0.25 -23.46
N ALA A 400 14.97 0.84 -22.96
CA ALA A 400 15.85 1.66 -23.79
C ALA A 400 17.06 0.87 -24.23
#